data_ab633264e4eb9002e031aab6b3229e46
#
_entry.id   ab633264e4eb9002e031aab6b3229e46
#
_cell.length_a   1.000
_cell.length_b   1.000
_cell.length_c   1.000
_cell.angle_alpha   90.00
_cell.angle_beta   90.00
_cell.angle_gamma   90.00
#
_symmetry.space_group_name_H-M   'P 1'
#
loop_
_entity.id
_entity.type
_entity.pdbx_description
1 polymer ?
#
loop_
_entity_poly.entity_id
_entity_poly.type
_entity_poly.pdbx_seq_one_letter_code
_entity_poly.pdbx_strand_id
1 'polypeptide(L)'
;MTQSSSHMAGIPVYIETNGYLVRSLAPSDVSDAFLQWMNSEDMMEGLNLPPINFSAQQLADXISQFDNHRNFFLGIFDKTNNALIGFYTIDXNLNHKVGHITTGXGEKNYSGKAVLWATIDALLDHFYLYRDLHKMSARILAKNRRMLFCFVKNPRFKLEGVLKEECLAPTGERVDILIFASLRSK
;
A
#
# COMPACT_ATOMS: atom_id res chain seq x y z
N MET A 1 -11.18 10.73 -25.86
CA MET A 1 -10.07 10.98 -24.95
C MET A 1 -10.56 11.49 -23.61
N THR A 2 -10.11 10.91 -22.54
CA THR A 2 -10.57 11.33 -21.22
C THR A 2 -9.59 12.31 -20.60
N GLN A 3 -10.12 13.17 -19.77
CA GLN A 3 -9.33 14.15 -19.06
C GLN A 3 -9.40 13.95 -17.55
N SER A 4 -10.07 12.87 -17.12
CA SER A 4 -10.37 12.74 -15.70
C SER A 4 -9.12 12.67 -14.85
N SER A 5 -8.13 11.89 -15.27
CA SER A 5 -6.94 11.70 -14.45
C SER A 5 -6.05 12.93 -14.41
N SER A 6 -6.06 13.74 -15.49
CA SER A 6 -5.20 14.91 -15.53
C SER A 6 -5.64 15.98 -14.54
N HIS A 7 -6.93 16.03 -14.20
CA HIS A 7 -7.41 16.98 -13.19
C HIS A 7 -6.91 16.65 -11.80
N MET A 8 -6.60 15.39 -11.55
CA MET A 8 -6.15 14.94 -10.23
C MET A 8 -4.63 14.78 -10.13
N ALA A 9 -3.92 14.97 -11.24
CA ALA A 9 -2.46 14.76 -11.24
C ALA A 9 -1.81 15.70 -10.24
N GLY A 10 -1.02 15.12 -9.33
CA GLY A 10 -0.34 15.89 -8.30
C GLY A 10 -1.19 16.26 -7.10
N ILE A 11 -2.48 16.00 -7.14
CA ILE A 11 -3.38 16.33 -6.03
C ILE A 11 -3.32 15.21 -5.01
N PRO A 12 -3.08 15.52 -3.73
CA PRO A 12 -3.04 14.47 -2.71
C PRO A 12 -4.34 13.69 -2.62
N VAL A 13 -4.20 12.42 -2.27
CA VAL A 13 -5.34 11.53 -2.05
C VAL A 13 -5.96 11.85 -0.70
N TYR A 14 -7.29 11.78 -0.63
CA TYR A 14 -8.03 11.93 0.61
C TYR A 14 -9.29 11.08 0.51
N ILE A 15 -9.30 9.95 1.22
CA ILE A 15 -10.37 8.96 1.13
C ILE A 15 -10.90 8.70 2.53
N GLU A 16 -12.18 8.96 2.75
CA GLU A 16 -12.81 8.63 4.03
C GLU A 16 -13.54 7.31 3.91
N THR A 17 -13.33 6.45 4.88
CA THR A 17 -14.09 5.22 5.03
C THR A 17 -14.76 5.21 6.38
N ASN A 18 -15.54 4.17 6.63
CA ASN A 18 -16.16 4.00 7.94
C ASN A 18 -15.08 3.63 8.94
N GLY A 19 -14.66 4.62 9.71
CA GLY A 19 -13.68 4.43 10.77
C GLY A 19 -12.26 4.83 10.42
N TYR A 20 -11.94 5.01 9.14
CA TYR A 20 -10.56 5.32 8.75
C TYR A 20 -10.50 6.43 7.73
N LEU A 21 -9.35 7.09 7.71
CA LEU A 21 -9.00 8.06 6.69
C LEU A 21 -7.73 7.57 5.99
N VAL A 22 -7.78 7.49 4.66
CA VAL A 22 -6.59 7.16 3.87
C VAL A 22 -6.22 8.40 3.09
N ARG A 23 -5.02 8.94 3.37
CA ARG A 23 -4.61 10.15 2.67
C ARG A 23 -3.11 10.15 2.40
N SER A 24 -2.74 10.98 1.43
CA SER A 24 -1.32 11.16 1.11
C SER A 24 -0.57 11.66 2.34
N LEU A 25 0.61 11.09 2.56
CA LEU A 25 1.49 11.52 3.63
C LEU A 25 2.30 12.72 3.17
N ALA A 26 2.67 13.55 4.13
CA ALA A 26 3.61 14.65 3.95
C ALA A 26 4.81 14.41 4.87
N PRO A 27 5.95 15.04 4.59
CA PRO A 27 7.09 14.87 5.48
C PRO A 27 6.79 15.18 6.94
N SER A 28 5.86 16.12 7.18
CA SER A 28 5.48 16.49 8.54
C SER A 28 4.72 15.38 9.28
N ASP A 29 4.30 14.33 8.57
CA ASP A 29 3.62 13.20 9.23
C ASP A 29 4.58 12.26 9.94
N VAL A 30 5.88 12.41 9.76
CA VAL A 30 6.85 11.53 10.42
C VAL A 30 6.83 11.81 11.91
N SER A 31 6.43 10.81 12.68
CA SER A 31 6.39 10.85 14.13
C SER A 31 7.31 9.77 14.68
N ASP A 32 7.57 9.82 15.97
CA ASP A 32 8.37 8.76 16.59
C ASP A 32 7.71 7.40 16.44
N ALA A 33 6.38 7.34 16.60
CA ALA A 33 5.67 6.08 16.47
C ALA A 33 5.73 5.53 15.03
N PHE A 34 5.53 6.38 14.04
CA PHE A 34 5.61 5.98 12.64
C PHE A 34 7.01 5.49 12.32
N LEU A 35 8.03 6.24 12.75
CA LEU A 35 9.41 5.85 12.51
C LEU A 35 9.71 4.51 13.16
N GLN A 36 9.21 4.31 14.36
CA GLN A 36 9.47 3.08 15.10
C GLN A 36 8.90 1.86 14.37
N TRP A 37 7.63 1.95 13.92
CA TRP A 37 7.09 0.77 13.28
C TRP A 37 7.60 0.58 11.84
N MET A 38 7.98 1.65 11.16
CA MET A 38 8.62 1.48 9.86
C MET A 38 9.97 0.79 9.96
N ASN A 39 10.67 0.99 11.08
CA ASN A 39 11.97 0.36 11.28
C ASN A 39 11.89 -1.01 11.95
N SER A 40 10.67 -1.48 12.25
CA SER A 40 10.55 -2.73 13.00
C SER A 40 10.96 -3.93 12.16
N GLU A 41 11.44 -4.95 12.84
CA GLU A 41 11.81 -6.20 12.21
C GLU A 41 10.63 -6.83 11.48
N ASP A 42 9.46 -6.79 12.11
CA ASP A 42 8.25 -7.35 11.51
C ASP A 42 7.92 -6.66 10.19
N MET A 43 8.03 -5.34 10.13
CA MET A 43 7.74 -4.61 8.90
C MET A 43 8.73 -4.98 7.82
N MET A 44 10.01 -5.00 8.16
CA MET A 44 11.04 -5.32 7.17
C MET A 44 10.88 -6.74 6.65
N GLU A 45 10.56 -7.67 7.53
CA GLU A 45 10.34 -9.06 7.13
C GLU A 45 9.14 -9.17 6.20
N GLY A 46 8.05 -8.49 6.52
CA GLY A 46 6.85 -8.51 5.68
C GLY A 46 7.09 -7.94 4.30
N LEU A 47 7.97 -6.94 4.20
CA LEU A 47 8.31 -6.32 2.92
C LEU A 47 9.47 -7.04 2.22
N ASN A 48 10.05 -8.04 2.87
CA ASN A 48 11.22 -8.77 2.40
C ASN A 48 12.39 -7.82 2.12
N LEU A 49 12.63 -6.93 3.05
CA LEU A 49 13.72 -5.98 2.95
C LEU A 49 14.78 -6.29 4.02
N PRO A 50 16.04 -5.98 3.75
CA PRO A 50 17.04 -6.05 4.80
C PRO A 50 16.75 -5.01 5.86
N PRO A 51 17.28 -5.17 7.07
CA PRO A 51 17.04 -4.19 8.11
C PRO A 51 17.52 -2.80 7.66
N ILE A 52 16.60 -1.89 7.50
CA ILE A 52 16.89 -0.50 7.18
C ILE A 52 16.58 0.28 8.44
N ASN A 53 17.51 1.09 8.87
CA ASN A 53 17.29 1.96 10.01
C ASN A 53 17.10 3.38 9.50
N PHE A 54 15.88 3.72 9.11
CA PHE A 54 15.58 5.08 8.70
C PHE A 54 15.80 6.04 9.86
N SER A 55 16.46 7.15 9.61
CA SER A 55 16.32 8.30 10.50
C SER A 55 15.01 9.02 10.17
N ALA A 56 14.58 9.90 11.05
CA ALA A 56 13.37 10.67 10.77
C ALA A 56 13.52 11.48 9.49
N GLN A 57 14.70 12.05 9.26
CA GLN A 57 14.93 12.83 8.04
C GLN A 57 14.89 11.95 6.81
N GLN A 58 15.47 10.77 6.88
CA GLN A 58 15.45 9.85 5.74
C GLN A 58 14.03 9.43 5.39
N LEU A 59 13.20 9.18 6.40
CA LEU A 59 11.81 8.80 6.16
C LEU A 59 11.04 9.99 5.57
N ALA A 60 11.26 11.19 6.09
CA ALA A 60 10.63 12.39 5.53
C ALA A 60 11.03 12.59 4.08
N ASP A 61 12.27 12.37 3.76
CA ASP A 61 12.77 12.46 2.38
C ASP A 61 12.10 11.42 1.47
N UNK A 62 11.75 10.34 1.99
CA UNK A 62 11.14 9.41 1.30
C UNK A 62 9.87 9.75 0.91
N ILE A 63 9.23 10.23 1.82
CA ILE A 63 7.86 10.69 1.58
C ILE A 63 7.84 11.79 0.51
N SER A 64 8.76 12.71 0.58
CA SER A 64 8.76 13.84 -0.35
C SER A 64 9.02 13.45 -1.79
N GLN A 65 9.46 12.23 -2.04
CA GLN A 65 9.71 11.76 -3.40
C GLN A 65 8.44 11.28 -4.11
N PHE A 66 7.34 11.17 -3.40
CA PHE A 66 6.08 10.70 -3.98
C PHE A 66 5.31 11.89 -4.52
N ASP A 67 4.93 11.82 -5.79
CA ASP A 67 4.44 13.00 -6.51
C ASP A 67 2.91 13.07 -6.62
N ASN A 68 2.21 12.10 -6.08
CA ASN A 68 0.74 12.04 -6.18
C ASN A 68 0.25 12.05 -7.62
N HIS A 69 1.05 11.51 -8.51
CA HIS A 69 0.69 11.37 -9.91
C HIS A 69 1.11 9.98 -10.40
N ARG A 70 2.40 9.68 -10.36
CA ARG A 70 2.91 8.37 -10.73
C ARG A 70 3.12 7.49 -9.53
N ASN A 71 3.31 8.08 -8.36
CA ASN A 71 3.47 7.29 -7.15
C ASN A 71 2.84 8.00 -5.97
N PHE A 72 2.40 7.19 -5.02
CA PHE A 72 1.63 7.68 -3.87
C PHE A 72 2.10 6.96 -2.63
N PHE A 73 2.27 7.69 -1.54
CA PHE A 73 2.55 7.12 -0.23
C PHE A 73 1.42 7.58 0.68
N LEU A 74 0.52 6.67 0.99
CA LEU A 74 -0.72 6.99 1.70
C LEU A 74 -0.66 6.44 3.11
N GLY A 75 -1.06 7.25 4.07
CA GLY A 75 -1.21 6.79 5.44
C GLY A 75 -2.64 6.36 5.69
N ILE A 76 -2.81 5.39 6.58
CA ILE A 76 -4.11 4.96 7.06
C ILE A 76 -4.24 5.45 8.50
N PHE A 77 -5.23 6.27 8.74
CA PHE A 77 -5.44 6.91 10.04
C PHE A 77 -6.73 6.42 10.65
N ASP A 78 -6.69 6.15 11.96
CA ASP A 78 -7.89 5.84 12.72
C ASP A 78 -8.62 7.14 13.01
N LYS A 79 -9.87 7.24 12.56
CA LYS A 79 -10.63 8.48 12.72
C LYS A 79 -10.96 8.80 14.17
N THR A 80 -10.96 7.81 15.07
CA THR A 80 -11.32 8.07 16.46
C THR A 80 -10.23 8.79 17.23
N ASN A 81 -8.96 8.58 16.87
CA ASN A 81 -7.84 9.17 17.61
C ASN A 81 -6.80 9.81 16.71
N ASN A 82 -7.03 9.79 15.42
CA ASN A 82 -6.14 10.39 14.42
C ASN A 82 -4.75 9.74 14.39
N ALA A 83 -4.64 8.50 14.84
CA ALA A 83 -3.35 7.80 14.83
C ALA A 83 -3.06 7.22 13.46
N LEU A 84 -1.84 7.38 13.01
CA LEU A 84 -1.34 6.75 11.77
C LEU A 84 -1.00 5.30 12.10
N ILE A 85 -1.73 4.37 11.47
CA ILE A 85 -1.66 2.96 11.86
C ILE A 85 -1.16 2.03 10.77
N GLY A 86 -1.06 2.50 9.55
CA GLY A 86 -0.59 1.67 8.45
C GLY A 86 -0.41 2.52 7.21
N PHE A 87 -0.11 1.85 6.10
CA PHE A 87 0.16 2.58 4.88
C PHE A 87 -0.19 1.76 3.64
N TYR A 88 -0.34 2.47 2.55
CA TYR A 88 -0.29 1.93 1.18
C TYR A 88 0.73 2.73 0.39
N THR A 89 1.49 2.06 -0.48
CA THR A 89 2.12 2.77 -1.59
C THR A 89 1.52 2.26 -2.88
N ILE A 90 1.38 3.16 -3.86
CA ILE A 90 0.86 2.82 -5.19
C ILE A 90 1.85 3.38 -6.19
N ASP A 91 2.27 2.51 -7.11
CA ASP A 91 3.08 2.95 -8.24
C ASP A 91 2.29 2.73 -9.52
N UNK A 92 2.05 3.68 -10.23
CA UNK A 92 1.24 3.64 -11.28
C UNK A 92 2.07 3.63 -12.46
N ASN A 93 1.77 2.79 -13.45
CA ASN A 93 2.25 2.90 -14.82
C ASN A 93 1.19 3.65 -15.61
N LEU A 94 1.49 4.87 -15.96
CA LEU A 94 0.48 5.74 -16.57
C LEU A 94 0.17 5.35 -18.01
N ASN A 95 1.12 4.76 -18.71
CA ASN A 95 0.87 4.32 -20.08
C ASN A 95 -0.12 3.16 -20.13
N HIS A 96 0.05 2.22 -19.23
CA HIS A 96 -0.80 1.01 -19.21
C HIS A 96 -1.94 1.13 -18.23
N LYS A 97 -1.98 2.20 -17.43
CA LYS A 97 -3.04 2.45 -16.44
C LYS A 97 -3.15 1.32 -15.44
N VAL A 98 -2.02 0.87 -14.96
CA VAL A 98 -1.92 -0.20 -13.98
C VAL A 98 -1.23 0.35 -12.73
N GLY A 99 -1.79 0.06 -11.56
CA GLY A 99 -1.18 0.41 -10.29
C GLY A 99 -0.70 -0.81 -9.55
N HIS A 100 0.40 -0.66 -8.82
CA HIS A 100 0.96 -1.72 -8.00
C HIS A 100 0.88 -1.30 -6.55
N ILE A 101 0.25 -2.12 -5.72
CA ILE A 101 -0.04 -1.82 -4.32
C ILE A 101 0.97 -2.51 -3.43
N THR A 102 1.54 -1.76 -2.48
CA THR A 102 2.24 -2.32 -1.32
C THR A 102 1.55 -1.81 -0.08
N THR A 103 1.48 -2.60 0.98
CA THR A 103 0.77 -2.20 2.18
C THR A 103 1.40 -2.84 3.41
N GLY A 104 1.21 -2.18 4.51
CA GLY A 104 1.64 -2.70 5.79
C GLY A 104 0.87 -2.10 6.95
N UNK A 105 0.59 -2.68 7.87
CA UNK A 105 -0.03 -2.25 8.94
C UNK A 105 0.95 -2.09 9.93
N GLY A 106 1.14 -1.23 10.59
CA GLY A 106 2.26 -0.89 11.47
C GLY A 106 1.94 -0.93 12.94
N GLU A 107 0.77 -0.48 13.31
CA GLU A 107 0.41 -0.40 14.72
C GLU A 107 -0.08 -1.74 15.23
N LYS A 108 0.58 -2.26 16.28
CA LYS A 108 0.27 -3.61 16.77
C LYS A 108 -1.08 -3.72 17.44
N ASN A 109 -1.63 -2.62 17.91
CA ASN A 109 -2.94 -2.64 18.56
C ASN A 109 -4.08 -2.83 17.56
N TYR A 110 -3.81 -2.81 16.28
CA TYR A 110 -4.82 -2.95 15.23
C TYR A 110 -4.63 -4.26 14.50
N SER A 111 -5.73 -4.89 14.14
CA SER A 111 -5.67 -6.02 13.24
C SER A 111 -5.44 -5.50 11.83
N GLY A 112 -4.30 -5.82 11.24
CA GLY A 112 -4.00 -5.39 9.88
C GLY A 112 -5.03 -5.91 8.89
N LYS A 113 -5.56 -7.10 9.12
CA LYS A 113 -6.59 -7.68 8.27
C LYS A 113 -7.86 -6.82 8.29
N ALA A 114 -8.31 -6.42 9.47
CA ALA A 114 -9.52 -5.60 9.59
C ALA A 114 -9.33 -4.22 8.96
N VAL A 115 -8.16 -3.63 9.15
CA VAL A 115 -7.86 -2.31 8.58
C VAL A 115 -7.85 -2.40 7.05
N LEU A 116 -7.22 -3.43 6.50
CA LEU A 116 -7.21 -3.60 5.06
C LEU A 116 -8.63 -3.81 4.51
N TRP A 117 -9.41 -4.67 5.14
CA TRP A 117 -10.78 -4.91 4.67
C TRP A 117 -11.61 -3.65 4.71
N ALA A 118 -11.38 -2.78 5.68
CA ALA A 118 -12.16 -1.55 5.81
C ALA A 118 -11.75 -0.49 4.79
N THR A 119 -10.56 -0.58 4.21
CA THR A 119 -10.03 0.51 3.40
C THR A 119 -9.76 0.16 1.95
N ILE A 120 -9.51 -1.12 1.62
CA ILE A 120 -8.95 -1.43 0.30
C ILE A 120 -9.97 -1.22 -0.83
N ASP A 121 -11.25 -1.49 -0.58
CA ASP A 121 -12.24 -1.27 -1.64
C ASP A 121 -12.37 0.21 -1.97
N ALA A 122 -12.34 1.07 -0.96
CA ALA A 122 -12.38 2.51 -1.21
C ALA A 122 -11.13 2.98 -1.93
N LEU A 123 -9.99 2.39 -1.61
CA LEU A 123 -8.75 2.68 -2.34
C LEU A 123 -8.89 2.32 -3.82
N LEU A 124 -9.38 1.12 -4.11
CA LEU A 124 -9.59 0.70 -5.50
C LEU A 124 -10.51 1.66 -6.23
N ASP A 125 -11.63 2.00 -5.59
CA ASP A 125 -12.62 2.90 -6.21
C ASP A 125 -12.00 4.26 -6.52
N HIS A 126 -11.21 4.79 -5.59
CA HIS A 126 -10.56 6.08 -5.83
C HIS A 126 -9.67 6.03 -7.07
N PHE A 127 -8.85 5.01 -7.17
CA PHE A 127 -7.90 4.94 -8.27
C PHE A 127 -8.58 4.63 -9.59
N TYR A 128 -9.67 3.88 -9.58
CA TYR A 128 -10.43 3.63 -10.80
C TYR A 128 -11.22 4.86 -11.24
N LEU A 129 -11.87 5.54 -10.29
CA LEU A 129 -12.79 6.62 -10.64
C LEU A 129 -12.07 7.95 -10.85
N TYR A 130 -11.01 8.21 -10.08
CA TYR A 130 -10.40 9.54 -10.09
C TYR A 130 -8.98 9.58 -10.62
N ARG A 131 -8.31 8.45 -10.71
CA ARG A 131 -6.94 8.40 -11.24
C ARG A 131 -6.86 7.60 -12.53
N ASP A 132 -7.98 7.18 -13.06
CA ASP A 132 -8.12 6.60 -14.39
C ASP A 132 -7.35 5.30 -14.57
N LEU A 133 -7.17 4.52 -13.52
CA LEU A 133 -6.50 3.24 -13.65
C LEU A 133 -7.47 2.18 -14.13
N HIS A 134 -6.95 1.18 -14.82
CA HIS A 134 -7.70 0.04 -15.30
C HIS A 134 -7.52 -1.18 -14.41
N LYS A 135 -6.36 -1.29 -13.76
CA LYS A 135 -5.99 -2.50 -13.03
C LYS A 135 -5.14 -2.11 -11.83
N MET A 136 -5.37 -2.81 -10.71
CA MET A 136 -4.56 -2.65 -9.52
C MET A 136 -4.06 -4.03 -9.10
N SER A 137 -2.77 -4.17 -8.88
CA SER A 137 -2.20 -5.47 -8.55
C SER A 137 -1.35 -5.37 -7.28
N ALA A 138 -1.18 -6.52 -6.62
CA ALA A 138 -0.35 -6.62 -5.42
C ALA A 138 0.49 -7.89 -5.52
N ARG A 139 1.75 -7.79 -5.12
CA ARG A 139 2.67 -8.92 -5.08
C ARG A 139 2.87 -9.29 -3.62
N ILE A 140 2.52 -10.52 -3.27
CA ILE A 140 2.51 -10.96 -1.89
C ILE A 140 3.48 -12.13 -1.73
N LEU A 141 4.36 -12.02 -0.74
CA LEU A 141 5.24 -13.15 -0.41
C LEU A 141 4.41 -14.34 0.01
N ALA A 142 4.74 -15.52 -0.52
CA ALA A 142 3.99 -16.73 -0.19
C ALA A 142 3.99 -17.01 1.30
N LYS A 143 5.02 -16.60 2.01
CA LYS A 143 5.10 -16.84 3.46
C LYS A 143 4.30 -15.85 4.29
N ASN A 144 3.83 -14.76 3.68
CA ASN A 144 3.05 -13.75 4.40
C ASN A 144 1.57 -14.16 4.39
N ARG A 145 1.23 -15.10 5.28
CA ARG A 145 -0.09 -15.73 5.25
C ARG A 145 -1.22 -14.78 5.61
N ARG A 146 -0.96 -13.85 6.52
CA ARG A 146 -1.99 -12.85 6.87
C ARG A 146 -2.39 -12.02 5.67
N MET A 147 -1.39 -11.55 4.93
CA MET A 147 -1.65 -10.71 3.77
C MET A 147 -2.33 -11.52 2.67
N LEU A 148 -1.86 -12.76 2.45
CA LEU A 148 -2.51 -13.65 1.47
C LEU A 148 -3.99 -13.80 1.77
N PHE A 149 -4.32 -14.01 3.04
CA PHE A 149 -5.72 -14.21 3.43
C PHE A 149 -6.56 -12.99 3.02
N CYS A 150 -6.04 -11.80 3.23
CA CYS A 150 -6.79 -10.59 2.86
C CYS A 150 -7.13 -10.55 1.38
N PHE A 151 -6.18 -10.91 0.55
CA PHE A 151 -6.40 -10.84 -0.90
C PHE A 151 -7.21 -12.02 -1.43
N VAL A 152 -6.99 -13.22 -0.87
CA VAL A 152 -7.75 -14.40 -1.29
C VAL A 152 -9.23 -14.21 -0.97
N LYS A 153 -9.54 -13.61 0.17
CA LYS A 153 -10.93 -13.46 0.60
C LYS A 153 -11.65 -12.25 0.00
N ASN A 154 -10.93 -11.37 -0.68
CA ASN A 154 -11.57 -10.21 -1.27
C ASN A 154 -12.01 -10.56 -2.69
N PRO A 155 -13.33 -10.54 -2.97
CA PRO A 155 -13.82 -10.96 -4.29
C PRO A 155 -13.39 -10.05 -5.44
N ARG A 156 -12.90 -8.85 -5.14
CA ARG A 156 -12.43 -7.95 -6.18
C ARG A 156 -11.03 -8.28 -6.67
N PHE A 157 -10.33 -9.19 -5.99
CA PHE A 157 -8.99 -9.61 -6.40
C PHE A 157 -9.00 -11.06 -6.87
N LYS A 158 -8.22 -11.33 -7.91
CA LYS A 158 -8.03 -12.68 -8.44
C LYS A 158 -6.55 -12.99 -8.47
N LEU A 159 -6.20 -14.23 -8.19
CA LEU A 159 -4.81 -14.68 -8.33
C LEU A 159 -4.49 -14.75 -9.82
N GLU A 160 -3.45 -14.06 -10.24
CA GLU A 160 -3.01 -14.06 -11.65
C GLU A 160 -1.83 -14.96 -11.89
N GLY A 161 -1.02 -15.21 -10.89
CA GLY A 161 0.15 -16.02 -11.12
C GLY A 161 0.97 -16.23 -9.87
N VAL A 162 1.91 -17.16 -9.99
CA VAL A 162 2.86 -17.45 -8.93
C VAL A 162 4.25 -17.34 -9.57
N LEU A 163 5.08 -16.50 -9.00
CA LEU A 163 6.47 -16.39 -9.44
C LEU A 163 7.30 -17.26 -8.52
N LYS A 164 7.78 -18.38 -9.07
CA LYS A 164 8.48 -19.37 -8.28
C LYS A 164 9.88 -18.90 -7.92
N GLU A 165 10.22 -18.99 -6.65
CA GLU A 165 11.54 -18.70 -6.12
C GLU A 165 12.04 -17.32 -6.52
N GLU A 166 11.12 -16.37 -6.53
CA GLU A 166 11.39 -15.03 -7.04
C GLU A 166 12.28 -14.22 -6.11
N CYS A 167 12.13 -14.40 -4.81
CA CYS A 167 12.80 -13.56 -3.82
C CYS A 167 13.73 -14.38 -2.96
N LEU A 168 14.79 -13.73 -2.47
CA LEU A 168 15.71 -14.32 -1.52
C LEU A 168 15.45 -13.72 -0.15
N ALA A 169 15.06 -14.56 0.80
CA ALA A 169 14.84 -14.10 2.16
C ALA A 169 16.18 -13.93 2.88
N PRO A 170 16.21 -13.14 3.95
CA PRO A 170 17.46 -12.96 4.71
C PRO A 170 18.05 -14.26 5.23
N THR A 171 17.23 -15.29 5.42
CA THR A 171 17.69 -16.61 5.86
C THR A 171 18.42 -17.38 4.78
N GLY A 172 18.42 -16.90 3.55
CA GLY A 172 18.96 -17.62 2.40
C GLY A 172 17.94 -18.48 1.67
N GLU A 173 16.72 -18.52 2.18
CA GLU A 173 15.63 -19.29 1.57
C GLU A 173 15.06 -18.55 0.36
N ARG A 174 14.76 -19.30 -0.71
CA ARG A 174 14.03 -18.71 -1.83
C ARG A 174 12.54 -18.71 -1.53
N VAL A 175 11.85 -17.65 -1.92
CA VAL A 175 10.44 -17.45 -1.58
C VAL A 175 9.65 -17.13 -2.85
N ASP A 176 8.50 -17.76 -2.98
CA ASP A 176 7.58 -17.48 -4.10
C ASP A 176 6.84 -16.17 -3.85
N ILE A 177 6.41 -15.54 -4.95
CA ILE A 177 5.54 -14.37 -4.93
C ILE A 177 4.22 -14.77 -5.59
N LEU A 178 3.10 -14.43 -4.94
CA LEU A 178 1.79 -14.56 -5.55
C LEU A 178 1.34 -13.18 -6.04
N ILE A 179 0.78 -13.12 -7.24
CA ILE A 179 0.30 -11.87 -7.83
C ILE A 179 -1.22 -11.90 -7.84
N PHE A 180 -1.82 -10.93 -7.17
CA PHE A 180 -3.25 -10.71 -7.16
C PHE A 180 -3.58 -9.43 -7.92
N ALA A 181 -4.72 -9.40 -8.59
CA ALA A 181 -5.10 -8.21 -9.32
C ALA A 181 -6.61 -8.00 -9.28
N SER A 182 -6.97 -6.73 -9.31
CA SER A 182 -8.34 -6.25 -9.47
C SER A 182 -8.42 -5.53 -10.79
N LEU A 183 -9.55 -5.67 -11.48
CA LEU A 183 -9.80 -4.94 -12.72
C LEU A 183 -10.94 -3.97 -12.51
N ARG A 184 -10.85 -2.80 -13.17
CA ARG A 184 -11.92 -1.82 -13.12
C ARG A 184 -13.18 -2.41 -13.74
N SER A 185 -14.31 -2.22 -13.06
CA SER A 185 -15.60 -2.66 -13.59
C SER A 185 -15.98 -1.85 -14.83
N LYS A 186 -16.62 -2.51 -15.76
CA LYS A 186 -17.08 -1.84 -16.98
C LYS A 186 -18.37 -1.08 -16.75
#